data_ad633f443beb7b9d9dcbe2581f2ac857
#
_entry.id   ad633f443beb7b9d9dcbe2581f2ac857
#
_cell.length_a   1.000
_cell.length_b   1.000
_cell.length_c   1.000
_cell.angle_alpha   90.00
_cell.angle_beta   90.00
_cell.angle_gamma   90.00
#
_symmetry.space_group_name_H-M   'P 1'
#
loop_
_entity.id
_entity.type
_entity.pdbx_description
1 polymer ?
#
loop_
_entity_poly.entity_id
_entity_poly.type
_entity_poly.pdbx_seq_one_letter_code
_entity_poly.pdbx_strand_id
1 'polypeptide(L)'
;MAVQDLEFERLLAAMKKATGVLQEAGVPFVLGGGLACWARGAPKTEHDVDFLVRPEDAERAQQALADTGMRTEKPPEGWLLKAYDGDVLIDLIFDPQGGPVDDQTFARADELEVYATRLQVAALEDVLVQKLLALSEQQPDFSSVLELARSLREQVDWDEVRERTAASPFATAFFTLLDELEIVQK
;
A
#
# COMPACT_ATOMS: atom_id res chain seq x y z
N MET A 1 27.44 0.51 -2.94
CA MET A 1 26.00 0.51 -2.66
C MET A 1 25.39 1.58 -3.55
N ALA A 2 24.46 1.24 -4.43
CA ALA A 2 23.84 2.22 -5.31
C ALA A 2 23.00 3.23 -4.49
N VAL A 3 22.76 4.45 -5.01
CA VAL A 3 21.94 5.47 -4.33
C VAL A 3 20.55 4.91 -4.00
N GLN A 4 19.93 4.19 -4.92
CA GLN A 4 18.65 3.51 -4.76
C GLN A 4 18.63 2.49 -3.60
N ASP A 5 19.74 1.77 -3.36
CA ASP A 5 19.82 0.87 -2.21
C ASP A 5 19.77 1.63 -0.88
N LEU A 6 20.39 2.81 -0.82
CA LEU A 6 20.41 3.63 0.39
C LEU A 6 19.02 4.26 0.67
N GLU A 7 18.31 4.68 -0.36
CA GLU A 7 16.95 5.22 -0.24
C GLU A 7 15.98 4.15 0.23
N PHE A 8 16.07 2.96 -0.34
CA PHE A 8 15.25 1.82 0.08
C PHE A 8 15.52 1.38 1.53
N GLU A 9 16.79 1.37 1.97
CA GLU A 9 17.13 1.09 3.38
C GLU A 9 16.56 2.15 4.34
N ARG A 10 16.52 3.42 3.94
CA ARG A 10 15.85 4.49 4.71
C ARG A 10 14.35 4.25 4.81
N LEU A 11 13.72 3.85 3.71
CA LEU A 11 12.30 3.52 3.68
C LEU A 11 11.97 2.38 4.65
N LEU A 12 12.76 1.30 4.62
CA LEU A 12 12.59 0.16 5.54
C LEU A 12 12.82 0.55 7.00
N ALA A 13 13.81 1.41 7.27
CA ALA A 13 14.07 1.92 8.62
C ALA A 13 12.90 2.77 9.15
N ALA A 14 12.35 3.66 8.32
CA ALA A 14 11.18 4.47 8.66
C ALA A 14 9.93 3.60 8.87
N MET A 15 9.68 2.61 8.01
CA MET A 15 8.62 1.61 8.19
C MET A 15 8.75 0.91 9.54
N LYS A 16 9.93 0.38 9.86
CA LYS A 16 10.17 -0.32 11.12
C LYS A 16 9.95 0.58 12.34
N LYS A 17 10.43 1.83 12.29
CA LYS A 17 10.25 2.82 13.37
C LYS A 17 8.77 3.14 13.57
N ALA A 18 8.04 3.46 12.50
CA ALA A 18 6.61 3.76 12.57
C ALA A 18 5.80 2.55 13.05
N THR A 19 6.13 1.33 12.59
CA THR A 19 5.54 0.08 13.10
C THR A 19 5.66 -0.02 14.62
N GLY A 20 6.86 0.20 15.17
CA GLY A 20 7.06 0.14 16.63
C GLY A 20 6.21 1.17 17.37
N VAL A 21 6.15 2.40 16.86
CA VAL A 21 5.34 3.47 17.45
C VAL A 21 3.84 3.13 17.46
N LEU A 22 3.31 2.65 16.33
CA LEU A 22 1.90 2.29 16.21
C LEU A 22 1.54 1.10 17.12
N GLN A 23 2.43 0.11 17.22
CA GLN A 23 2.26 -1.03 18.14
C GLN A 23 2.26 -0.59 19.60
N GLU A 24 3.19 0.26 20.02
CA GLU A 24 3.26 0.82 21.38
C GLU A 24 2.01 1.66 21.72
N ALA A 25 1.47 2.39 20.74
CA ALA A 25 0.23 3.16 20.89
C ALA A 25 -1.03 2.28 20.86
N GLY A 26 -0.90 0.98 20.63
CA GLY A 26 -2.03 0.05 20.50
C GLY A 26 -2.95 0.35 19.31
N VAL A 27 -2.41 0.93 18.25
CA VAL A 27 -3.15 1.21 17.00
C VAL A 27 -3.07 0.00 16.09
N PRO A 28 -4.18 -0.63 15.72
CA PRO A 28 -4.18 -1.67 14.69
C PRO A 28 -3.87 -1.06 13.31
N PHE A 29 -3.02 -1.73 12.55
CA PHE A 29 -2.66 -1.31 11.19
C PHE A 29 -2.29 -2.52 10.31
N VAL A 30 -2.30 -2.31 9.01
CA VAL A 30 -1.85 -3.27 7.99
C VAL A 30 -0.85 -2.55 7.07
N LEU A 31 0.30 -3.15 6.80
CA LEU A 31 1.24 -2.63 5.80
C LEU A 31 0.62 -2.78 4.41
N GLY A 32 0.51 -1.68 3.67
CA GLY A 32 -0.07 -1.62 2.34
C GLY A 32 0.95 -1.30 1.24
N GLY A 33 0.43 -0.85 0.12
CA GLY A 33 1.17 -0.24 -0.97
C GLY A 33 2.33 -1.04 -1.54
N GLY A 34 3.37 -0.32 -1.93
CA GLY A 34 4.54 -0.90 -2.57
C GLY A 34 5.34 -1.85 -1.67
N LEU A 35 5.43 -1.55 -0.37
CA LEU A 35 6.13 -2.41 0.58
C LEU A 35 5.40 -3.73 0.85
N ALA A 36 4.06 -3.75 0.81
CA ALA A 36 3.28 -4.99 0.90
C ALA A 36 3.56 -5.91 -0.30
N CYS A 37 3.67 -5.34 -1.49
CA CYS A 37 4.04 -6.08 -2.70
C CYS A 37 5.49 -6.57 -2.65
N TRP A 38 6.42 -5.73 -2.22
CA TRP A 38 7.83 -6.10 -2.07
C TRP A 38 8.01 -7.26 -1.05
N ALA A 39 7.29 -7.23 0.06
CA ALA A 39 7.31 -8.31 1.05
C ALA A 39 6.91 -9.68 0.47
N ARG A 40 6.23 -9.68 -0.68
CA ARG A 40 5.78 -10.88 -1.41
C ARG A 40 6.59 -11.16 -2.68
N GLY A 41 7.70 -10.42 -2.90
CA GLY A 41 8.65 -10.67 -3.98
C GLY A 41 8.56 -9.73 -5.18
N ALA A 42 7.77 -8.65 -5.10
CA ALA A 42 7.81 -7.59 -6.10
C ALA A 42 9.13 -6.79 -6.04
N PRO A 43 9.46 -6.03 -7.10
CA PRO A 43 10.58 -5.10 -7.09
C PRO A 43 10.52 -4.10 -5.92
N LYS A 44 11.67 -3.52 -5.60
CA LYS A 44 11.78 -2.47 -4.57
C LYS A 44 10.91 -1.28 -4.95
N THR A 45 10.19 -0.74 -3.96
CA THR A 45 9.49 0.55 -4.10
C THR A 45 10.41 1.68 -3.66
N GLU A 46 10.22 2.88 -4.21
CA GLU A 46 11.07 4.05 -3.93
C GLU A 46 10.29 5.21 -3.32
N HIS A 47 8.98 5.05 -3.04
CA HIS A 47 8.11 6.21 -2.81
C HIS A 47 7.82 6.47 -1.33
N ASP A 48 7.04 5.59 -0.69
CA ASP A 48 6.41 5.85 0.60
C ASP A 48 6.17 4.56 1.39
N VAL A 49 5.80 4.75 2.65
CA VAL A 49 5.33 3.69 3.53
C VAL A 49 3.83 3.86 3.70
N ASP A 50 3.05 2.91 3.23
CA ASP A 50 1.60 2.92 3.36
C ASP A 50 1.16 2.06 4.55
N PHE A 51 0.46 2.64 5.51
CA PHE A 51 -0.27 1.92 6.55
C PHE A 51 -1.76 2.11 6.37
N LEU A 52 -2.48 1.00 6.26
CA LEU A 52 -3.93 0.97 6.30
C LEU A 52 -4.38 0.95 7.75
N VAL A 53 -5.17 1.94 8.15
CA VAL A 53 -5.72 2.07 9.52
C VAL A 53 -7.22 2.29 9.44
N ARG A 54 -7.98 1.90 10.46
CA ARG A 54 -9.41 2.23 10.50
C ARG A 54 -9.62 3.73 10.57
N PRO A 55 -10.72 4.27 10.02
CA PRO A 55 -11.03 5.70 10.10
C PRO A 55 -10.99 6.26 11.53
N GLU A 56 -11.53 5.52 12.50
CA GLU A 56 -11.54 5.90 13.91
C GLU A 56 -10.16 5.91 14.59
N ASP A 57 -9.19 5.20 14.02
CA ASP A 57 -7.83 5.09 14.54
C ASP A 57 -6.84 6.08 13.87
N ALA A 58 -7.22 6.69 12.75
CA ALA A 58 -6.30 7.47 11.91
C ALA A 58 -5.66 8.66 12.65
N GLU A 59 -6.46 9.44 13.39
CA GLU A 59 -5.93 10.58 14.16
C GLU A 59 -5.05 10.13 15.33
N ARG A 60 -5.40 9.03 15.99
CA ARG A 60 -4.58 8.45 17.06
C ARG A 60 -3.25 7.92 16.51
N ALA A 61 -3.26 7.29 15.34
CA ALA A 61 -2.06 6.85 14.65
C ALA A 61 -1.14 8.04 14.33
N GLN A 62 -1.69 9.10 13.73
CA GLN A 62 -0.92 10.30 13.39
C GLN A 62 -0.34 10.98 14.63
N GLN A 63 -1.12 11.10 15.70
CA GLN A 63 -0.64 11.71 16.95
C GLN A 63 0.50 10.91 17.57
N ALA A 64 0.41 9.58 17.59
CA ALA A 64 1.49 8.71 18.09
C ALA A 64 2.80 8.93 17.32
N LEU A 65 2.74 9.06 15.99
CA LEU A 65 3.91 9.38 15.17
C LEU A 65 4.44 10.80 15.47
N ALA A 66 3.55 11.78 15.60
CA ALA A 66 3.92 13.16 15.93
C ALA A 66 4.65 13.26 17.29
N ASP A 67 4.23 12.50 18.29
CA ASP A 67 4.82 12.49 19.63
C ASP A 67 6.30 12.00 19.62
N THR A 68 6.71 11.27 18.59
CA THR A 68 8.11 10.89 18.36
C THR A 68 8.95 11.94 17.62
N GLY A 69 8.35 13.09 17.30
CA GLY A 69 9.01 14.18 16.57
C GLY A 69 8.90 14.09 15.04
N MET A 70 8.12 13.16 14.51
CA MET A 70 7.80 13.14 13.07
C MET A 70 6.92 14.35 12.71
N ARG A 71 7.21 14.99 11.57
CA ARG A 71 6.35 16.03 11.02
C ARG A 71 5.07 15.39 10.51
N THR A 72 3.92 16.00 10.74
CA THR A 72 2.62 15.49 10.30
C THR A 72 1.88 16.51 9.46
N GLU A 73 0.97 16.01 8.61
CA GLU A 73 0.16 16.82 7.71
C GLU A 73 -1.24 16.18 7.55
N LYS A 74 -2.27 17.03 7.48
CA LYS A 74 -3.64 16.64 7.11
C LYS A 74 -3.92 17.18 5.71
N PRO A 75 -3.76 16.36 4.67
CA PRO A 75 -3.98 16.81 3.30
C PRO A 75 -5.48 17.02 3.02
N PRO A 76 -5.82 17.88 2.04
CA PRO A 76 -7.21 18.24 1.75
C PRO A 76 -8.04 17.09 1.16
N GLU A 77 -7.41 16.06 0.67
CA GLU A 77 -8.06 14.89 0.05
C GLU A 77 -8.98 14.13 1.02
N GLY A 78 -8.66 14.14 2.32
CA GLY A 78 -9.54 13.66 3.38
C GLY A 78 -9.69 12.15 3.49
N TRP A 79 -8.89 11.34 2.78
CA TRP A 79 -8.88 9.88 2.82
C TRP A 79 -7.61 9.27 3.42
N LEU A 80 -6.61 10.12 3.73
CA LEU A 80 -5.36 9.75 4.39
C LEU A 80 -4.86 10.88 5.28
N LEU A 81 -3.96 10.54 6.19
CA LEU A 81 -3.12 11.48 6.95
C LEU A 81 -1.65 11.18 6.64
N LYS A 82 -0.79 12.18 6.76
CA LYS A 82 0.64 12.04 6.46
C LYS A 82 1.51 12.23 7.69
N ALA A 83 2.62 11.48 7.72
CA ALA A 83 3.74 11.70 8.62
C ALA A 83 5.05 11.61 7.83
N TYR A 84 6.13 12.15 8.38
CA TYR A 84 7.44 12.16 7.74
C TYR A 84 8.52 11.84 8.75
N ASP A 85 9.32 10.80 8.47
CA ASP A 85 10.55 10.53 9.21
C ASP A 85 11.74 11.03 8.39
N GLY A 86 12.19 12.24 8.68
CA GLY A 86 13.08 12.99 7.79
C GLY A 86 12.38 13.28 6.45
N ASP A 87 12.95 12.74 5.37
CA ASP A 87 12.41 12.89 4.01
C ASP A 87 11.49 11.72 3.60
N VAL A 88 11.38 10.68 4.41
CA VAL A 88 10.54 9.53 4.10
C VAL A 88 9.08 9.82 4.44
N LEU A 89 8.22 9.73 3.43
CA LEU A 89 6.78 9.86 3.57
C LEU A 89 6.17 8.58 4.16
N ILE A 90 5.26 8.75 5.12
CA ILE A 90 4.43 7.69 5.72
C ILE A 90 2.99 8.12 5.57
N ASP A 91 2.23 7.36 4.80
CA ASP A 91 0.80 7.56 4.60
C ASP A 91 -0.01 6.66 5.53
N LEU A 92 -0.93 7.28 6.27
CA LEU A 92 -1.94 6.61 7.09
C LEU A 92 -3.27 6.66 6.32
N ILE A 93 -3.54 5.60 5.58
CA ILE A 93 -4.68 5.51 4.66
C ILE A 93 -5.86 4.89 5.40
N PHE A 94 -7.02 5.58 5.39
CA PHE A 94 -8.21 5.11 6.13
C PHE A 94 -9.48 5.03 5.27
N ASP A 95 -9.58 5.78 4.17
CA ASP A 95 -10.74 5.75 3.27
C ASP A 95 -10.31 5.82 1.79
N PRO A 96 -9.51 4.82 1.31
CA PRO A 96 -9.04 4.80 -0.07
C PRO A 96 -10.18 4.59 -1.05
N GLN A 97 -9.89 4.78 -2.33
CA GLN A 97 -10.82 4.40 -3.41
C GLN A 97 -11.16 2.91 -3.30
N GLY A 98 -12.45 2.60 -3.25
CA GLY A 98 -12.95 1.23 -3.02
C GLY A 98 -13.61 1.04 -1.65
N GLY A 99 -13.53 2.03 -0.76
CA GLY A 99 -14.20 2.06 0.53
C GLY A 99 -13.24 2.13 1.73
N PRO A 100 -13.79 2.43 2.91
CA PRO A 100 -12.99 2.60 4.12
C PRO A 100 -12.30 1.31 4.53
N VAL A 101 -11.16 1.46 5.19
CA VAL A 101 -10.44 0.35 5.83
C VAL A 101 -11.28 -0.20 6.98
N ASP A 102 -11.66 -1.45 6.87
CA ASP A 102 -12.59 -2.13 7.77
C ASP A 102 -12.03 -3.47 8.31
N ASP A 103 -12.86 -4.19 9.05
CA ASP A 103 -12.49 -5.50 9.59
C ASP A 103 -12.16 -6.54 8.51
N GLN A 104 -12.72 -6.42 7.31
CA GLN A 104 -12.42 -7.34 6.22
C GLN A 104 -11.00 -7.10 5.67
N THR A 105 -10.54 -5.84 5.63
CA THR A 105 -9.16 -5.51 5.27
C THR A 105 -8.17 -6.20 6.21
N PHE A 106 -8.44 -6.19 7.51
CA PHE A 106 -7.61 -6.89 8.50
C PHE A 106 -7.72 -8.41 8.41
N ALA A 107 -8.92 -8.94 8.12
CA ALA A 107 -9.15 -10.38 8.02
C ALA A 107 -8.47 -11.01 6.79
N ARG A 108 -8.26 -10.24 5.70
CA ARG A 108 -7.56 -10.68 4.49
C ARG A 108 -6.04 -10.50 4.57
N ALA A 109 -5.55 -9.73 5.55
CA ALA A 109 -4.12 -9.51 5.72
C ALA A 109 -3.41 -10.76 6.23
N ASP A 110 -2.17 -10.97 5.77
CA ASP A 110 -1.30 -12.05 6.24
C ASP A 110 -0.25 -11.53 7.21
N GLU A 111 0.06 -12.33 8.24
CA GLU A 111 1.20 -12.04 9.11
C GLU A 111 2.49 -12.45 8.41
N LEU A 112 3.34 -11.49 8.07
CA LEU A 112 4.64 -11.72 7.44
C LEU A 112 5.77 -11.10 8.26
N GLU A 113 6.99 -11.62 8.06
CA GLU A 113 8.22 -11.00 8.56
C GLU A 113 8.79 -10.08 7.47
N VAL A 114 8.75 -8.76 7.72
CA VAL A 114 9.23 -7.73 6.81
C VAL A 114 10.35 -6.96 7.50
N TYR A 115 11.57 -7.01 6.95
CA TYR A 115 12.75 -6.37 7.52
C TYR A 115 12.95 -6.67 9.02
N ALA A 116 12.94 -7.98 9.35
CA ALA A 116 13.02 -8.49 10.73
C ALA A 116 11.96 -7.90 11.69
N THR A 117 10.79 -7.59 11.17
CA THR A 117 9.64 -7.11 11.94
C THR A 117 8.40 -7.89 11.51
N ARG A 118 7.69 -8.49 12.47
CA ARG A 118 6.48 -9.24 12.21
C ARG A 118 5.28 -8.30 12.25
N LEU A 119 4.50 -8.26 11.15
CA LEU A 119 3.35 -7.36 11.01
C LEU A 119 2.31 -7.91 10.03
N GLN A 120 1.10 -7.36 10.09
CA GLN A 120 0.05 -7.65 9.13
C GLN A 120 0.36 -6.95 7.81
N VAL A 121 0.30 -7.69 6.71
CA VAL A 121 0.57 -7.21 5.35
C VAL A 121 -0.67 -7.42 4.49
N ALA A 122 -1.09 -6.40 3.79
CA ALA A 122 -2.30 -6.42 2.97
C ALA A 122 -2.27 -7.53 1.92
N ALA A 123 -3.43 -8.10 1.63
CA ALA A 123 -3.60 -8.99 0.50
C ALA A 123 -3.21 -8.28 -0.81
N LEU A 124 -2.64 -9.02 -1.76
CA LEU A 124 -2.22 -8.44 -3.04
C LEU A 124 -3.42 -7.89 -3.83
N GLU A 125 -4.55 -8.56 -3.74
CA GLU A 125 -5.82 -8.15 -4.36
C GLU A 125 -6.24 -6.76 -3.86
N ASP A 126 -6.16 -6.51 -2.53
CA ASP A 126 -6.49 -5.20 -1.96
C ASP A 126 -5.57 -4.09 -2.48
N VAL A 127 -4.26 -4.34 -2.54
CA VAL A 127 -3.30 -3.37 -3.08
C VAL A 127 -3.55 -3.09 -4.57
N LEU A 128 -3.80 -4.14 -5.36
CA LEU A 128 -4.07 -4.00 -6.80
C LEU A 128 -5.39 -3.28 -7.06
N VAL A 129 -6.44 -3.60 -6.31
CA VAL A 129 -7.75 -2.92 -6.39
C VAL A 129 -7.57 -1.43 -6.11
N GLN A 130 -6.89 -1.06 -5.02
CA GLN A 130 -6.65 0.35 -4.69
C GLN A 130 -5.87 1.06 -5.79
N LYS A 131 -4.79 0.46 -6.30
CA LYS A 131 -3.99 1.05 -7.39
C LYS A 131 -4.79 1.21 -8.69
N LEU A 132 -5.60 0.23 -9.08
CA LEU A 132 -6.42 0.30 -10.28
C LEU A 132 -7.57 1.32 -10.17
N LEU A 133 -8.19 1.44 -8.99
CA LEU A 133 -9.24 2.43 -8.74
C LEU A 133 -8.69 3.86 -8.61
N ALA A 134 -7.42 4.03 -8.27
CA ALA A 134 -6.75 5.33 -8.22
C ALA A 134 -6.39 5.88 -9.61
N LEU A 135 -6.40 5.05 -10.67
CA LEU A 135 -6.17 5.50 -12.03
C LEU A 135 -7.28 6.44 -12.50
N SER A 136 -6.92 7.50 -13.19
CA SER A 136 -7.84 8.53 -13.68
C SER A 136 -7.40 9.07 -15.05
N GLU A 137 -8.23 9.89 -15.69
CA GLU A 137 -7.88 10.55 -16.95
C GLU A 137 -6.62 11.44 -16.82
N GLN A 138 -6.37 12.00 -15.64
CA GLN A 138 -5.21 12.82 -15.36
C GLN A 138 -3.95 12.00 -15.07
N GLN A 139 -4.12 10.75 -14.61
CA GLN A 139 -3.02 9.84 -14.25
C GLN A 139 -3.32 8.41 -14.72
N PRO A 140 -3.30 8.13 -16.03
CA PRO A 140 -3.58 6.81 -16.57
C PRO A 140 -2.31 5.94 -16.67
N ASP A 141 -1.40 6.02 -15.68
CA ASP A 141 -0.12 5.30 -15.72
C ASP A 141 -0.27 3.87 -15.22
N PHE A 142 -0.20 2.93 -16.14
CA PHE A 142 -0.24 1.49 -15.87
C PHE A 142 1.12 0.89 -15.48
N SER A 143 2.22 1.64 -15.52
CA SER A 143 3.58 1.09 -15.36
C SER A 143 3.75 0.29 -14.09
N SER A 144 3.35 0.87 -12.95
CA SER A 144 3.51 0.21 -11.64
C SER A 144 2.64 -1.04 -11.50
N VAL A 145 1.38 -1.00 -11.96
CA VAL A 145 0.48 -2.17 -11.87
C VAL A 145 0.87 -3.27 -12.86
N LEU A 146 1.44 -2.94 -14.02
CA LEU A 146 2.00 -3.91 -14.97
C LEU A 146 3.24 -4.62 -14.41
N GLU A 147 4.12 -3.88 -13.73
CA GLU A 147 5.30 -4.46 -13.08
C GLU A 147 4.89 -5.43 -11.98
N LEU A 148 3.90 -5.05 -11.14
CA LEU A 148 3.33 -5.93 -10.14
C LEU A 148 2.68 -7.17 -10.76
N ALA A 149 1.89 -6.99 -11.82
CA ALA A 149 1.25 -8.10 -12.52
C ALA A 149 2.29 -9.11 -13.05
N ARG A 150 3.41 -8.63 -13.61
CA ARG A 150 4.48 -9.52 -14.10
C ARG A 150 5.21 -10.26 -12.99
N SER A 151 5.45 -9.60 -11.86
CA SER A 151 6.26 -10.16 -10.77
C SER A 151 5.47 -11.06 -9.82
N LEU A 152 4.16 -10.82 -9.67
CA LEU A 152 3.31 -11.48 -8.67
C LEU A 152 2.15 -12.29 -9.26
N ARG A 153 2.08 -12.44 -10.59
CA ARG A 153 0.95 -13.03 -11.32
C ARG A 153 0.43 -14.36 -10.76
N GLU A 154 1.32 -15.18 -10.24
CA GLU A 154 1.01 -16.52 -9.72
C GLU A 154 0.43 -16.48 -8.28
N GLN A 155 0.48 -15.31 -7.62
CA GLN A 155 0.06 -15.13 -6.24
C GLN A 155 -1.26 -14.38 -6.10
N VAL A 156 -1.80 -13.85 -7.21
CA VAL A 156 -2.99 -12.97 -7.24
C VAL A 156 -4.20 -13.71 -7.77
N ASP A 157 -5.33 -13.59 -7.10
CA ASP A 157 -6.63 -13.94 -7.66
C ASP A 157 -7.13 -12.81 -8.59
N TRP A 158 -6.81 -12.95 -9.87
CA TRP A 158 -7.13 -11.96 -10.89
C TRP A 158 -8.63 -11.83 -11.16
N ASP A 159 -9.40 -12.87 -10.91
CA ASP A 159 -10.85 -12.83 -11.07
C ASP A 159 -11.47 -11.96 -9.97
N GLU A 160 -11.00 -12.08 -8.73
CA GLU A 160 -11.40 -11.19 -7.63
C GLU A 160 -11.05 -9.73 -7.93
N VAL A 161 -9.81 -9.45 -8.38
CA VAL A 161 -9.39 -8.07 -8.72
C VAL A 161 -10.26 -7.51 -9.85
N ARG A 162 -10.56 -8.30 -10.88
CA ARG A 162 -11.42 -7.90 -12.01
C ARG A 162 -12.83 -7.58 -11.54
N GLU A 163 -13.43 -8.42 -10.70
CA GLU A 163 -14.77 -8.20 -10.18
C GLU A 163 -14.84 -6.91 -9.34
N ARG A 164 -13.92 -6.74 -8.41
CA ARG A 164 -13.89 -5.58 -7.50
C ARG A 164 -13.58 -4.25 -8.19
N THR A 165 -13.01 -4.27 -9.39
CA THR A 165 -12.67 -3.08 -10.18
C THR A 165 -13.54 -2.90 -11.43
N ALA A 166 -14.58 -3.72 -11.61
CA ALA A 166 -15.39 -3.78 -12.84
C ALA A 166 -16.04 -2.45 -13.24
N ALA A 167 -16.29 -1.53 -12.30
CA ALA A 167 -16.84 -0.21 -12.57
C ALA A 167 -15.81 0.79 -13.14
N SER A 168 -14.51 0.48 -13.08
CA SER A 168 -13.45 1.36 -13.56
C SER A 168 -13.13 1.09 -15.04
N PRO A 169 -13.26 2.09 -15.93
CA PRO A 169 -12.85 1.95 -17.33
C PRO A 169 -11.33 1.75 -17.46
N PHE A 170 -10.53 2.29 -16.52
CA PHE A 170 -9.08 2.11 -16.49
C PHE A 170 -8.70 0.67 -16.11
N ALA A 171 -9.40 0.07 -15.14
CA ALA A 171 -9.21 -1.33 -14.82
C ALA A 171 -9.60 -2.24 -15.99
N THR A 172 -10.70 -1.96 -16.69
CA THR A 172 -11.08 -2.67 -17.91
C THR A 172 -9.98 -2.60 -18.98
N ALA A 173 -9.41 -1.41 -19.21
CA ALA A 173 -8.30 -1.21 -20.13
C ALA A 173 -7.05 -1.97 -19.70
N PHE A 174 -6.74 -1.95 -18.39
CA PHE A 174 -5.63 -2.71 -17.80
C PHE A 174 -5.76 -4.21 -18.03
N PHE A 175 -6.93 -4.78 -17.80
CA PHE A 175 -7.15 -6.22 -18.02
C PHE A 175 -7.08 -6.59 -19.52
N THR A 176 -7.55 -5.73 -20.39
CA THR A 176 -7.34 -5.90 -21.84
C THR A 176 -5.85 -5.94 -22.17
N LEU A 177 -5.06 -5.06 -21.55
CA LEU A 177 -3.61 -5.01 -21.75
C LEU A 177 -2.92 -6.28 -21.19
N LEU A 178 -3.35 -6.79 -20.03
CA LEU A 178 -2.83 -8.06 -19.50
C LEU A 178 -3.11 -9.24 -20.41
N ASP A 179 -4.32 -9.31 -20.98
CA ASP A 179 -4.75 -10.37 -21.89
C ASP A 179 -3.93 -10.32 -23.20
N GLU A 180 -3.77 -9.14 -23.81
CA GLU A 180 -3.00 -8.95 -25.06
C GLU A 180 -1.49 -9.17 -24.89
N LEU A 181 -0.95 -8.91 -23.70
CA LEU A 181 0.45 -9.15 -23.36
C LEU A 181 0.70 -10.58 -22.82
N GLU A 182 -0.32 -11.42 -22.74
CA GLU A 182 -0.26 -12.79 -22.21
C GLU A 182 0.40 -12.86 -20.81
N ILE A 183 0.18 -11.84 -19.96
CA ILE A 183 0.78 -11.76 -18.62
C ILE A 183 0.03 -12.67 -17.67
N VAL A 184 -1.30 -12.73 -17.78
CA VAL A 184 -2.18 -13.60 -17.00
C VAL A 184 -2.85 -14.57 -17.95
N GLN A 185 -2.83 -15.86 -17.61
CA GLN A 185 -3.53 -16.89 -18.40
C GLN A 185 -5.03 -16.82 -18.11
N LYS A 186 -5.83 -16.99 -19.16
CA LYS A 186 -7.31 -17.10 -19.04
C LYS A 186 -7.69 -18.43 -18.42
#